data_24bbef1f089f6c299fdb5fa3040563c3
#
_entry.id   24bbef1f089f6c299fdb5fa3040563c3
#
_cell.length_a   1.000
_cell.length_b   1.000
_cell.length_c   1.000
_cell.angle_alpha   90.00
_cell.angle_beta   90.00
_cell.angle_gamma   90.00
#
_symmetry.space_group_name_H-M   'P 1'
#
loop_
_entity.id
_entity.type
_entity.pdbx_description
1 polymer ?
#
loop_
_entity_poly.entity_id
_entity_poly.type
_entity_poly.pdbx_seq_one_letter_code
_entity_poly.pdbx_strand_id
1 'polypeptide(L)'
;MFLILKRTLFISVLLFFAGCTYPPYHYSFSLIDPYVEDLKFEDKDVSFQFSPTAEYIWVSIYNKTEGSIHFDVNKTEYIGPLGESHSILYGWWYALQMKDFVYNYQYIDPIRIDTKSTTEGKIWINIWPGPGGDIGEGWTSVKDSDIDYMDHSMLPEYPFQGNGIELKDSTFILILPIQFDSHTKNYEFMFMITDVEVVERKKGRKISDH
;
A
#
# COMPACT_ATOMS: atom_id res chain seq x y z
N MET A 1 -39.76 -32.36 -24.04
CA MET A 1 -38.55 -32.58 -23.24
C MET A 1 -37.40 -31.64 -23.61
N PHE A 2 -37.09 -31.37 -24.86
CA PHE A 2 -36.01 -30.47 -25.32
C PHE A 2 -36.16 -29.00 -24.93
N LEU A 3 -37.36 -28.46 -24.81
CA LEU A 3 -37.61 -27.04 -24.47
C LEU A 3 -37.38 -26.74 -22.99
N ILE A 4 -37.62 -27.71 -22.12
CA ILE A 4 -37.39 -27.56 -20.67
C ILE A 4 -35.89 -27.57 -20.36
N LEU A 5 -35.12 -28.43 -21.05
CA LEU A 5 -33.69 -28.55 -20.89
C LEU A 5 -32.93 -27.25 -21.30
N LYS A 6 -33.39 -26.57 -22.39
CA LYS A 6 -32.83 -25.28 -22.83
C LYS A 6 -33.12 -24.14 -21.84
N ARG A 7 -34.32 -24.14 -21.21
CA ARG A 7 -34.64 -23.09 -20.21
C ARG A 7 -33.87 -23.26 -18.92
N THR A 8 -33.67 -24.50 -18.44
CA THR A 8 -32.85 -24.77 -17.23
C THR A 8 -31.37 -24.44 -17.44
N LEU A 9 -30.81 -24.74 -18.62
CA LEU A 9 -29.44 -24.40 -18.96
C LEU A 9 -29.24 -22.88 -19.01
N PHE A 10 -30.18 -22.12 -19.55
CA PHE A 10 -30.08 -20.64 -19.65
C PHE A 10 -30.19 -19.95 -18.28
N ILE A 11 -31.03 -20.47 -17.38
CA ILE A 11 -31.15 -19.97 -16.00
C ILE A 11 -29.86 -20.30 -15.20
N SER A 12 -29.28 -21.49 -15.38
CA SER A 12 -28.03 -21.88 -14.73
C SER A 12 -26.85 -21.00 -15.16
N VAL A 13 -26.76 -20.64 -16.45
CA VAL A 13 -25.70 -19.74 -16.95
C VAL A 13 -25.88 -18.30 -16.43
N LEU A 14 -27.13 -17.83 -16.28
CA LEU A 14 -27.39 -16.49 -15.71
C LEU A 14 -27.03 -16.38 -14.21
N LEU A 15 -27.11 -17.47 -13.46
CA LEU A 15 -26.73 -17.51 -12.05
C LEU A 15 -25.21 -17.48 -11.86
N PHE A 16 -24.42 -17.96 -12.82
CA PHE A 16 -22.96 -17.88 -12.77
C PHE A 16 -22.41 -16.47 -13.02
N PHE A 17 -23.18 -15.57 -13.61
CA PHE A 17 -22.78 -14.17 -13.83
C PHE A 17 -23.20 -13.21 -12.70
N ALA A 18 -23.94 -13.68 -11.70
CA ALA A 18 -24.17 -12.95 -10.46
C ALA A 18 -22.92 -13.09 -9.54
N GLY A 19 -21.74 -12.80 -10.09
CA GLY A 19 -20.51 -12.70 -9.29
C GLY A 19 -20.75 -11.67 -8.18
N CYS A 20 -20.60 -12.08 -6.93
CA CYS A 20 -20.63 -11.19 -5.78
C CYS A 20 -19.48 -10.19 -5.92
N THR A 21 -19.75 -9.05 -6.56
CA THR A 21 -18.78 -7.94 -6.56
C THR A 21 -18.92 -7.26 -5.20
N TYR A 22 -17.98 -7.54 -4.32
CA TYR A 22 -17.88 -6.82 -3.06
C TYR A 22 -17.50 -5.36 -3.36
N PRO A 23 -18.24 -4.37 -2.81
CA PRO A 23 -17.85 -2.98 -2.94
C PRO A 23 -16.56 -2.73 -2.13
N PRO A 24 -15.60 -1.96 -2.69
CA PRO A 24 -14.37 -1.63 -1.98
C PRO A 24 -14.63 -0.65 -0.84
N TYR A 25 -13.72 -0.67 0.15
CA TYR A 25 -13.63 0.36 1.16
C TYR A 25 -12.95 1.61 0.59
N HIS A 26 -13.41 2.76 1.02
CA HIS A 26 -12.80 4.06 0.76
C HIS A 26 -12.39 4.69 2.09
N TYR A 27 -11.09 4.89 2.26
CA TYR A 27 -10.52 5.43 3.49
C TYR A 27 -10.22 6.92 3.34
N SER A 28 -10.46 7.68 4.40
CA SER A 28 -9.97 9.04 4.56
C SER A 28 -8.93 9.09 5.67
N PHE A 29 -7.89 9.89 5.48
CA PHE A 29 -6.75 9.93 6.40
C PHE A 29 -6.44 11.36 6.82
N SER A 30 -5.88 11.51 8.04
CA SER A 30 -5.20 12.72 8.49
C SER A 30 -3.86 12.38 9.12
N LEU A 31 -2.90 13.29 9.03
CA LEU A 31 -1.63 13.21 9.75
C LEU A 31 -1.81 13.91 11.10
N ILE A 32 -1.66 13.15 12.19
CA ILE A 32 -1.95 13.64 13.55
C ILE A 32 -0.70 13.88 14.39
N ASP A 33 0.42 13.25 14.04
CA ASP A 33 1.71 13.53 14.66
C ASP A 33 2.82 13.37 13.62
N PRO A 34 3.57 14.44 13.30
CA PRO A 34 3.24 15.84 13.63
C PRO A 34 1.92 16.30 12.98
N TYR A 35 1.13 17.07 13.72
CA TYR A 35 -0.17 17.53 13.20
C TYR A 35 0.01 18.52 12.05
N VAL A 36 -0.62 18.21 10.92
CA VAL A 36 -0.69 19.07 9.72
C VAL A 36 -2.02 18.89 8.99
N GLU A 37 -2.52 19.94 8.34
CA GLU A 37 -3.84 19.88 7.68
C GLU A 37 -3.82 19.12 6.35
N ASP A 38 -2.72 19.23 5.57
CA ASP A 38 -2.67 18.82 4.16
C ASP A 38 -1.86 17.53 3.90
N LEU A 39 -1.65 16.68 4.91
CA LEU A 39 -0.76 15.51 4.79
C LEU A 39 0.65 15.90 4.27
N LYS A 40 1.05 17.16 4.51
CA LYS A 40 2.35 17.71 4.12
C LYS A 40 3.09 18.18 5.36
N PHE A 41 4.23 17.56 5.62
CA PHE A 41 5.14 17.99 6.68
C PHE A 41 6.38 18.64 6.08
N GLU A 42 6.91 19.68 6.73
CA GLU A 42 8.21 20.22 6.39
C GLU A 42 8.97 20.71 7.63
N ASP A 43 10.26 20.53 7.61
CA ASP A 43 11.18 21.16 8.53
C ASP A 43 12.25 21.99 7.76
N LYS A 44 13.34 22.32 8.42
CA LYS A 44 14.43 23.09 7.79
C LYS A 44 15.17 22.30 6.72
N ASP A 45 15.22 20.97 6.80
CA ASP A 45 16.07 20.09 6.00
C ASP A 45 15.33 19.35 4.88
N VAL A 46 14.07 18.95 5.14
CA VAL A 46 13.25 18.17 4.19
C VAL A 46 11.80 18.58 4.20
N SER A 47 11.09 18.21 3.14
CA SER A 47 9.62 18.28 3.07
C SER A 47 9.08 16.94 2.59
N PHE A 48 8.00 16.48 3.21
CA PHE A 48 7.26 15.27 2.86
C PHE A 48 5.84 15.63 2.44
N GLN A 49 5.35 14.98 1.41
CA GLN A 49 3.95 14.99 1.02
C GLN A 49 3.47 13.56 0.95
N PHE A 50 2.32 13.26 1.56
CA PHE A 50 1.76 11.92 1.62
C PHE A 50 0.40 11.84 0.92
N SER A 51 0.11 10.65 0.36
CA SER A 51 -1.22 10.27 -0.11
C SER A 51 -1.46 8.79 0.21
N PRO A 52 -1.94 8.46 1.43
CA PRO A 52 -2.23 7.10 1.82
C PRO A 52 -3.45 6.55 1.07
N THR A 53 -3.40 5.25 0.80
CA THR A 53 -4.51 4.43 0.29
C THR A 53 -4.63 3.16 1.14
N ALA A 54 -5.57 2.27 0.83
CA ALA A 54 -5.61 0.96 1.46
C ALA A 54 -4.40 0.09 1.07
N GLU A 55 -3.89 0.25 -0.15
CA GLU A 55 -2.84 -0.60 -0.72
C GLU A 55 -1.43 -0.08 -0.40
N TYR A 56 -1.22 1.24 -0.49
CA TYR A 56 0.10 1.86 -0.35
C TYR A 56 0.00 3.29 0.19
N ILE A 57 1.15 3.84 0.61
CA ILE A 57 1.30 5.27 0.85
C ILE A 57 2.16 5.85 -0.28
N TRP A 58 1.60 6.71 -1.14
CA TRP A 58 2.44 7.53 -2.00
C TRP A 58 3.15 8.59 -1.16
N VAL A 59 4.46 8.77 -1.40
CA VAL A 59 5.27 9.76 -0.73
C VAL A 59 6.14 10.52 -1.72
N SER A 60 6.22 11.83 -1.52
CA SER A 60 7.18 12.72 -2.17
C SER A 60 8.11 13.29 -1.10
N ILE A 61 9.42 13.18 -1.29
CA ILE A 61 10.46 13.63 -0.36
C ILE A 61 11.30 14.69 -1.07
N TYR A 62 11.24 15.93 -0.63
CA TYR A 62 12.04 17.03 -1.16
C TYR A 62 13.21 17.36 -0.24
N ASN A 63 14.44 17.30 -0.78
CA ASN A 63 15.65 17.70 -0.09
C ASN A 63 15.83 19.22 -0.11
N LYS A 64 15.73 19.87 1.05
CA LYS A 64 15.92 21.33 1.22
C LYS A 64 17.37 21.73 1.52
N THR A 65 18.26 20.74 1.72
CA THR A 65 19.66 20.99 2.08
C THR A 65 20.52 21.35 0.87
N GLU A 66 21.75 21.79 1.13
CA GLU A 66 22.75 22.08 0.09
C GLU A 66 23.58 20.84 -0.29
N GLY A 67 23.45 19.71 0.45
CA GLY A 67 24.06 18.43 0.16
C GLY A 67 23.05 17.39 -0.32
N SER A 68 23.54 16.24 -0.80
CA SER A 68 22.67 15.09 -1.04
C SER A 68 22.29 14.42 0.27
N ILE A 69 21.08 13.84 0.32
CA ILE A 69 20.61 13.01 1.43
C ILE A 69 20.28 11.61 0.91
N HIS A 70 20.13 10.64 1.81
CA HIS A 70 19.77 9.29 1.43
C HIS A 70 18.57 8.82 2.23
N PHE A 71 17.58 8.26 1.54
CA PHE A 71 16.45 7.59 2.14
C PHE A 71 16.75 6.11 2.28
N ASP A 72 16.86 5.62 3.54
CA ASP A 72 17.19 4.23 3.84
C ASP A 72 15.92 3.37 3.92
N VAL A 73 15.56 2.77 2.79
CA VAL A 73 14.38 1.90 2.67
C VAL A 73 14.44 0.70 3.61
N ASN A 74 15.66 0.13 3.86
CA ASN A 74 15.78 -1.07 4.69
C ASN A 74 15.51 -0.83 6.17
N LYS A 75 15.59 0.43 6.62
CA LYS A 75 15.28 0.83 8.00
C LYS A 75 13.94 1.52 8.14
N THR A 76 13.20 1.61 7.05
CA THR A 76 11.83 2.14 7.08
C THR A 76 10.90 1.10 7.66
N GLU A 77 9.99 1.55 8.51
CA GLU A 77 9.05 0.69 9.21
C GLU A 77 7.62 1.23 9.07
N TYR A 78 6.69 0.33 8.83
CA TYR A 78 5.27 0.58 8.93
C TYR A 78 4.72 -0.19 10.11
N ILE A 79 4.02 0.50 11.02
CA ILE A 79 3.31 -0.12 12.16
C ILE A 79 1.82 0.04 11.89
N GLY A 80 1.14 -1.06 11.62
CA GLY A 80 -0.27 -1.10 11.26
C GLY A 80 -1.22 -0.78 12.41
N PRO A 81 -2.52 -0.65 12.11
CA PRO A 81 -3.54 -0.28 13.12
C PRO A 81 -3.68 -1.27 14.27
N LEU A 82 -3.28 -2.50 14.09
CA LEU A 82 -3.31 -3.55 15.13
C LEU A 82 -1.98 -3.68 15.87
N GLY A 83 -0.99 -2.81 15.57
CA GLY A 83 0.33 -2.79 16.19
C GLY A 83 1.34 -3.74 15.54
N GLU A 84 1.01 -4.35 14.41
CA GLU A 84 1.92 -5.17 13.63
C GLU A 84 2.97 -4.30 12.92
N SER A 85 4.24 -4.72 13.01
CA SER A 85 5.36 -4.03 12.36
C SER A 85 5.76 -4.77 11.10
N HIS A 86 5.96 -4.01 10.03
CA HIS A 86 6.39 -4.50 8.73
C HIS A 86 7.56 -3.67 8.19
N SER A 87 8.55 -4.33 7.60
CA SER A 87 9.46 -3.68 6.67
C SER A 87 8.69 -3.25 5.41
N ILE A 88 9.26 -2.36 4.62
CA ILE A 88 8.58 -1.82 3.45
C ILE A 88 9.35 -2.06 2.15
N LEU A 89 8.65 -1.92 1.05
CA LEU A 89 9.21 -1.74 -0.28
C LEU A 89 8.90 -0.32 -0.77
N TYR A 90 9.77 0.25 -1.56
CA TYR A 90 9.59 1.60 -2.12
C TYR A 90 9.85 1.61 -3.62
N GLY A 91 8.97 2.24 -4.37
CA GLY A 91 9.13 2.41 -5.82
C GLY A 91 7.81 2.69 -6.54
N TRP A 92 7.71 2.34 -7.83
CA TRP A 92 6.51 2.59 -8.62
C TRP A 92 5.63 1.36 -8.82
N TRP A 93 6.22 0.15 -8.77
CA TRP A 93 5.56 -1.12 -9.08
C TRP A 93 5.94 -2.18 -8.05
N TYR A 94 4.97 -2.64 -7.26
CA TYR A 94 5.20 -3.62 -6.20
C TYR A 94 5.99 -4.85 -6.67
N ALA A 95 5.53 -5.50 -7.74
CA ALA A 95 6.16 -6.72 -8.26
C ALA A 95 7.63 -6.53 -8.65
N LEU A 96 7.99 -5.36 -9.23
CA LEU A 96 9.39 -5.05 -9.58
C LEU A 96 10.24 -4.84 -8.32
N GLN A 97 9.70 -4.13 -7.32
CA GLN A 97 10.41 -3.87 -6.07
C GLN A 97 10.61 -5.17 -5.28
N MET A 98 9.61 -6.04 -5.25
CA MET A 98 9.72 -7.36 -4.62
C MET A 98 10.78 -8.23 -5.29
N LYS A 99 10.82 -8.26 -6.62
CA LYS A 99 11.86 -8.97 -7.37
C LYS A 99 13.24 -8.43 -7.05
N ASP A 100 13.40 -7.12 -7.11
CA ASP A 100 14.69 -6.47 -6.83
C ASP A 100 15.17 -6.78 -5.42
N PHE A 101 14.27 -6.70 -4.44
CA PHE A 101 14.54 -7.08 -3.05
C PHE A 101 15.02 -8.53 -2.92
N VAL A 102 14.34 -9.48 -3.58
CA VAL A 102 14.70 -10.91 -3.53
C VAL A 102 16.03 -11.18 -4.23
N TYR A 103 16.24 -10.59 -5.41
CA TYR A 103 17.48 -10.78 -6.17
C TYR A 103 18.71 -10.14 -5.52
N ASN A 104 18.52 -9.05 -4.75
CA ASN A 104 19.59 -8.38 -4.01
C ASN A 104 19.74 -8.91 -2.57
N TYR A 105 19.37 -10.15 -2.33
CA TYR A 105 19.52 -10.79 -1.01
C TYR A 105 18.84 -10.02 0.11
N GLN A 106 17.65 -9.47 -0.16
CA GLN A 106 16.81 -8.71 0.79
C GLN A 106 17.46 -7.36 1.21
N TYR A 107 18.23 -6.77 0.34
CA TYR A 107 18.82 -5.46 0.55
C TYR A 107 18.55 -4.54 -0.64
N ILE A 108 18.13 -3.32 -0.35
CA ILE A 108 17.93 -2.25 -1.32
C ILE A 108 18.90 -1.12 -1.00
N ASP A 109 19.66 -0.67 -1.98
CA ASP A 109 20.55 0.47 -1.79
C ASP A 109 19.76 1.72 -1.36
N PRO A 110 20.25 2.50 -0.36
CA PRO A 110 19.61 3.74 0.05
C PRO A 110 19.44 4.69 -1.15
N ILE A 111 18.24 5.27 -1.25
CA ILE A 111 17.87 6.13 -2.37
C ILE A 111 18.49 7.50 -2.16
N ARG A 112 19.40 7.88 -3.05
CA ARG A 112 20.02 9.20 -3.06
C ARG A 112 19.04 10.24 -3.56
N ILE A 113 18.92 11.35 -2.84
CA ILE A 113 18.13 12.53 -3.20
C ILE A 113 19.10 13.72 -3.28
N ASP A 114 19.34 14.20 -4.49
CA ASP A 114 20.29 15.31 -4.70
C ASP A 114 19.79 16.61 -4.06
N THR A 115 20.70 17.58 -3.92
CA THR A 115 20.38 18.90 -3.36
C THR A 115 19.24 19.56 -4.12
N LYS A 116 18.28 20.13 -3.41
CA LYS A 116 17.10 20.84 -3.96
C LYS A 116 16.29 20.00 -4.97
N SER A 117 16.32 18.67 -4.81
CA SER A 117 15.57 17.75 -5.68
C SER A 117 14.54 16.94 -4.90
N THR A 118 13.65 16.29 -5.65
CA THR A 118 12.55 15.48 -5.12
C THR A 118 12.73 14.04 -5.57
N THR A 119 12.43 13.08 -4.69
CA THR A 119 12.11 11.71 -5.06
C THR A 119 10.66 11.41 -4.73
N GLU A 120 10.03 10.57 -5.54
CA GLU A 120 8.63 10.19 -5.37
C GLU A 120 8.48 8.69 -5.59
N GLY A 121 7.55 8.09 -4.88
CA GLY A 121 7.25 6.67 -5.03
C GLY A 121 6.15 6.21 -4.09
N LYS A 122 5.83 4.94 -4.19
CA LYS A 122 4.87 4.26 -3.34
C LYS A 122 5.61 3.44 -2.30
N ILE A 123 5.09 3.44 -1.09
CA ILE A 123 5.51 2.57 0.01
C ILE A 123 4.46 1.48 0.14
N TRP A 124 4.87 0.21 0.06
CA TRP A 124 4.05 -0.97 0.35
C TRP A 124 4.61 -1.73 1.54
N ILE A 125 3.79 -2.46 2.25
CA ILE A 125 4.28 -3.44 3.22
C ILE A 125 5.05 -4.54 2.49
N ASN A 126 6.18 -4.95 3.08
CA ASN A 126 6.94 -6.09 2.60
C ASN A 126 6.40 -7.35 3.28
N ILE A 127 5.65 -8.16 2.53
CA ILE A 127 5.09 -9.41 3.02
C ILE A 127 6.05 -10.60 2.83
N TRP A 128 7.26 -10.35 2.32
CA TRP A 128 8.24 -11.40 2.16
C TRP A 128 8.64 -11.93 3.56
N PRO A 129 8.45 -13.22 3.83
CA PRO A 129 8.88 -13.78 5.10
C PRO A 129 10.40 -13.70 5.18
N GLY A 130 10.90 -13.05 6.22
CA GLY A 130 12.34 -12.93 6.49
C GLY A 130 13.04 -14.30 6.59
N PRO A 131 14.39 -14.32 6.72
CA PRO A 131 15.15 -15.54 6.88
C PRO A 131 14.71 -16.28 8.17
N GLY A 132 13.90 -17.30 8.04
CA GLY A 132 13.31 -18.08 9.13
C GLY A 132 11.78 -18.18 9.11
N GLY A 133 11.09 -17.45 8.24
CA GLY A 133 9.69 -17.74 7.93
C GLY A 133 9.57 -19.08 7.24
N ASP A 134 8.64 -19.92 7.68
CA ASP A 134 8.32 -21.24 7.09
C ASP A 134 7.82 -21.07 5.64
N ILE A 135 8.72 -20.69 4.76
CA ILE A 135 8.52 -20.88 3.34
C ILE A 135 8.93 -22.32 3.07
N GLY A 136 7.94 -23.18 2.81
CA GLY A 136 8.20 -24.56 2.45
C GLY A 136 9.31 -24.64 1.40
N GLU A 137 10.18 -25.64 1.51
CA GLU A 137 11.29 -25.94 0.61
C GLU A 137 10.88 -25.83 -0.87
N GLY A 138 10.95 -24.66 -1.48
CA GLY A 138 10.50 -24.46 -2.86
C GLY A 138 10.58 -23.04 -3.39
N TRP A 139 10.81 -22.05 -2.54
CA TRP A 139 10.88 -20.63 -2.95
C TRP A 139 12.24 -20.19 -3.48
N THR A 140 13.02 -21.09 -4.05
CA THR A 140 14.26 -20.72 -4.75
C THR A 140 14.01 -20.05 -6.11
N SER A 141 12.76 -20.00 -6.57
CA SER A 141 12.34 -19.24 -7.73
C SER A 141 10.91 -18.73 -7.55
N VAL A 142 10.77 -17.49 -7.04
CA VAL A 142 9.50 -16.79 -7.07
C VAL A 142 9.16 -16.53 -8.53
N LYS A 143 8.08 -17.15 -9.03
CA LYS A 143 7.59 -16.84 -10.37
C LYS A 143 6.89 -15.47 -10.35
N ASP A 144 7.01 -14.72 -11.43
CA ASP A 144 6.33 -13.43 -11.59
C ASP A 144 4.84 -13.50 -11.26
N SER A 145 4.18 -14.61 -11.66
CA SER A 145 2.77 -14.87 -11.38
C SER A 145 2.44 -14.98 -9.89
N ASP A 146 3.38 -15.37 -9.06
CA ASP A 146 3.13 -15.59 -7.64
C ASP A 146 3.16 -14.27 -6.86
N ILE A 147 3.99 -13.32 -7.30
CA ILE A 147 4.09 -11.97 -6.70
C ILE A 147 2.82 -11.15 -6.98
N ASP A 148 2.25 -11.27 -8.18
CA ASP A 148 1.06 -10.51 -8.59
C ASP A 148 -0.21 -10.90 -7.79
N TYR A 149 -0.21 -12.08 -7.15
CA TYR A 149 -1.34 -12.58 -6.35
C TYR A 149 -1.15 -12.43 -4.84
N MET A 150 0.01 -11.93 -4.40
CA MET A 150 0.24 -11.69 -2.97
C MET A 150 -0.57 -10.48 -2.51
N ASP A 151 -1.34 -10.65 -1.44
CA ASP A 151 -2.02 -9.55 -0.78
C ASP A 151 -0.97 -8.71 -0.02
N HIS A 152 -0.69 -7.51 -0.52
CA HIS A 152 0.26 -6.55 0.03
C HIS A 152 -0.42 -5.28 0.51
N SER A 153 -1.75 -5.33 0.65
CA SER A 153 -2.54 -4.20 1.11
C SER A 153 -2.22 -3.87 2.56
N MET A 154 -2.02 -2.59 2.85
CA MET A 154 -1.76 -2.07 4.20
C MET A 154 -3.01 -2.11 5.07
N LEU A 155 -4.18 -2.00 4.44
CA LEU A 155 -5.51 -2.05 5.05
C LEU A 155 -6.43 -2.92 4.18
N PRO A 156 -7.49 -3.53 4.73
CA PRO A 156 -8.46 -4.27 3.93
C PRO A 156 -9.04 -3.39 2.81
N GLU A 157 -8.92 -3.80 1.56
CA GLU A 157 -9.55 -3.12 0.42
C GLU A 157 -11.01 -3.54 0.24
N TYR A 158 -11.31 -4.78 0.62
CA TYR A 158 -12.62 -5.40 0.44
C TYR A 158 -13.07 -6.12 1.69
N PRO A 159 -14.40 -6.29 1.92
CA PRO A 159 -14.95 -6.98 3.10
C PRO A 159 -14.47 -8.42 3.31
N PHE A 160 -14.02 -9.11 2.26
CA PHE A 160 -13.48 -10.46 2.39
C PHE A 160 -12.03 -10.50 2.92
N GLN A 161 -11.29 -9.38 2.88
CA GLN A 161 -9.94 -9.24 3.45
C GLN A 161 -9.98 -8.88 4.94
N GLY A 162 -11.09 -8.29 5.41
CA GLY A 162 -11.26 -7.88 6.79
C GLY A 162 -12.33 -6.81 6.96
N ASN A 163 -12.67 -6.47 8.19
CA ASN A 163 -13.66 -5.43 8.48
C ASN A 163 -12.98 -4.05 8.53
N GLY A 164 -12.87 -3.40 7.37
CA GLY A 164 -12.27 -2.07 7.25
C GLY A 164 -13.02 -0.99 8.07
N ILE A 165 -14.33 -1.15 8.30
CA ILE A 165 -15.15 -0.16 9.03
C ILE A 165 -14.69 -0.06 10.51
N GLU A 166 -14.25 -1.16 11.11
CA GLU A 166 -13.74 -1.18 12.48
C GLU A 166 -12.41 -0.43 12.65
N LEU A 167 -11.72 -0.13 11.54
CA LEU A 167 -10.47 0.63 11.57
C LEU A 167 -10.68 2.15 11.64
N LYS A 168 -11.91 2.64 11.58
CA LYS A 168 -12.19 4.06 11.79
C LYS A 168 -11.69 4.50 13.18
N ASP A 169 -11.07 5.68 13.22
CA ASP A 169 -10.42 6.27 14.42
C ASP A 169 -9.18 5.50 14.92
N SER A 170 -8.74 4.45 14.21
CA SER A 170 -7.46 3.80 14.49
C SER A 170 -6.31 4.56 13.84
N THR A 171 -5.09 4.28 14.30
CA THR A 171 -3.86 4.94 13.82
C THR A 171 -2.86 3.93 13.30
N PHE A 172 -2.04 4.37 12.34
CA PHE A 172 -0.85 3.66 11.91
C PHE A 172 0.35 4.62 11.85
N ILE A 173 1.56 4.07 11.93
CA ILE A 173 2.79 4.85 11.99
C ILE A 173 3.70 4.47 10.82
N LEU A 174 4.32 5.48 10.22
CA LEU A 174 5.36 5.34 9.22
C LEU A 174 6.64 6.00 9.71
N ILE A 175 7.74 5.23 9.77
CA ILE A 175 9.06 5.72 10.19
C ILE A 175 9.97 5.76 8.97
N LEU A 176 10.44 6.97 8.61
CA LEU A 176 11.29 7.22 7.45
C LEU A 176 12.69 7.70 7.89
N PRO A 177 13.71 6.84 7.84
CA PRO A 177 15.08 7.24 8.14
C PRO A 177 15.70 8.01 6.97
N ILE A 178 16.09 9.24 7.22
CA ILE A 178 16.85 10.08 6.28
C ILE A 178 18.27 10.26 6.79
N GLN A 179 19.23 9.85 5.99
CA GLN A 179 20.65 9.99 6.27
C GLN A 179 21.17 11.29 5.64
N PHE A 180 21.70 12.15 6.47
CA PHE A 180 22.48 13.33 6.12
C PHE A 180 23.96 13.00 6.22
N ASP A 181 24.85 13.87 5.74
CA ASP A 181 26.30 13.64 5.75
C ASP A 181 26.85 13.28 7.13
N SER A 182 26.32 13.86 8.22
CA SER A 182 26.85 13.72 9.59
C SER A 182 25.98 12.88 10.52
N HIS A 183 24.73 12.59 10.16
CA HIS A 183 23.80 11.88 11.04
C HIS A 183 22.61 11.30 10.28
N THR A 184 21.91 10.35 10.90
CA THR A 184 20.60 9.86 10.44
C THR A 184 19.52 10.43 11.34
N LYS A 185 18.42 10.90 10.75
CA LYS A 185 17.23 11.36 11.45
C LYS A 185 16.06 10.48 11.06
N ASN A 186 15.40 9.90 12.06
CA ASN A 186 14.14 9.18 11.86
C ASN A 186 12.99 10.20 11.89
N TYR A 187 12.23 10.24 10.82
CA TYR A 187 10.97 10.99 10.74
C TYR A 187 9.84 10.01 11.01
N GLU A 188 9.11 10.25 12.08
CA GLU A 188 7.96 9.42 12.47
C GLU A 188 6.68 10.20 12.15
N PHE A 189 5.75 9.52 11.47
CA PHE A 189 4.48 10.07 11.03
C PHE A 189 3.34 9.17 11.50
N MET A 190 2.48 9.70 12.36
CA MET A 190 1.28 8.99 12.82
C MET A 190 0.07 9.48 12.04
N PHE A 191 -0.55 8.56 11.32
CA PHE A 191 -1.77 8.81 10.57
C PHE A 191 -2.98 8.26 11.33
N MET A 192 -4.11 8.93 11.20
CA MET A 192 -5.41 8.45 11.69
C MET A 192 -6.33 8.18 10.52
N ILE A 193 -7.05 7.07 10.57
CA ILE A 193 -8.14 6.74 9.65
C ILE A 193 -9.38 7.50 10.10
N THR A 194 -9.69 8.61 9.45
CA THR A 194 -10.76 9.52 9.88
C THR A 194 -12.14 9.08 9.44
N ASP A 195 -12.21 8.36 8.32
CA ASP A 195 -13.47 7.79 7.84
C ASP A 195 -13.25 6.54 6.97
N VAL A 196 -14.25 5.68 6.93
CA VAL A 196 -14.28 4.47 6.10
C VAL A 196 -15.66 4.32 5.47
N GLU A 197 -15.74 4.45 4.17
CA GLU A 197 -16.98 4.32 3.41
C GLU A 197 -16.98 3.05 2.57
N VAL A 198 -18.16 2.42 2.42
CA VAL A 198 -18.38 1.33 1.47
C VAL A 198 -18.93 1.92 0.18
N VAL A 199 -18.15 1.86 -0.90
CA VAL A 199 -18.56 2.46 -2.18
C VAL A 199 -19.54 1.55 -2.91
N GLU A 200 -20.83 1.78 -2.73
CA GLU A 200 -21.86 1.10 -3.54
C GLU A 200 -21.74 1.51 -5.01
N ARG A 201 -21.50 0.56 -5.90
CA ARG A 201 -21.60 0.81 -7.35
C ARG A 201 -23.02 1.25 -7.67
N LYS A 202 -23.21 2.52 -8.05
CA LYS A 202 -24.49 2.99 -8.63
C LYS A 202 -24.81 2.06 -9.80
N LYS A 203 -25.87 1.25 -9.68
CA LYS A 203 -26.41 0.45 -10.78
C LYS A 203 -26.58 1.37 -11.98
N GLY A 204 -25.88 1.09 -13.07
CA GLY A 204 -25.87 1.90 -14.27
C GLY A 204 -27.28 2.29 -14.69
N ARG A 205 -27.47 3.58 -14.93
CA ARG A 205 -28.71 4.14 -15.48
C ARG A 205 -29.01 3.36 -16.75
N LYS A 206 -30.12 2.63 -16.80
CA LYS A 206 -30.64 2.06 -18.05
C LYS A 206 -30.72 3.21 -19.05
N ILE A 207 -29.93 3.14 -20.10
CA ILE A 207 -30.13 3.97 -21.29
C ILE A 207 -31.50 3.57 -21.81
N SER A 208 -32.48 4.44 -21.64
CA SER A 208 -33.79 4.29 -22.30
C SER A 208 -33.54 4.60 -23.76
N ASP A 209 -33.57 3.57 -24.58
CA ASP A 209 -33.68 3.70 -26.04
C ASP A 209 -34.95 4.49 -26.37
N HIS A 210 -34.78 5.64 -26.99
CA HIS A 210 -35.81 6.37 -27.73
C HIS A 210 -35.49 6.28 -29.20
#